data_8398d77b6d7c36eb2d1c99a4864c8be7
#
_entry.id   8398d77b6d7c36eb2d1c99a4864c8be7
#
_cell.length_a   1.000
_cell.length_b   1.000
_cell.length_c   1.000
_cell.angle_alpha   90.00
_cell.angle_beta   90.00
_cell.angle_gamma   90.00
#
_symmetry.space_group_name_H-M   'P 1'
#
loop_
_entity.id
_entity.type
_entity.pdbx_description
1 polymer ?
#
loop_
_entity_poly.entity_id
_entity_poly.type
_entity_poly.pdbx_seq_one_letter_code
_entity_poly.pdbx_strand_id
1 'polypeptide(L)'
;MNCNFNILILLISLALNFQLKAQGNIVSFKKILDEGYENSYNIKLEKFYLTKSYYTLLKANGYLNPFVNTNVVYGEGADPTFDNDGTKSILTNFVVPTKFGVDFYTGVKLERTSEVDETPNYIFNGSGAFAGVKIPLLKGLGKTNPGNSFIEVSKINQKAIEEQFSNEILIYFSELLTNYLTLNEVIEEYKIQENLVSQSKKYKEEIYLLADNDQIPISEKNRANSLLNNVVQELTVSMLNVFNVYYELKILLGVNDNKNFDSIPELMDYIPDPDKEKLIEYINIKKNNLDSLIKNTPQYRNISLGVDENEILLNTAKNQKKNSLDLDFKVSRFGSKINGAYNLNSTFNDDPGTSFLISLTHNLPIKNQTQKGAYLEQLIEYDLSKMSLQQYVYESNTSAMLNLFSLKQQINVFFQVKALVGLMKQNLLDEEEKFKLGSSTQIDVILSLNQYFTTLKSLNSAKHDVWKTYVNIKLTLGELPNNTNELNEFSLINFLN
;
A
#
# COMPACT_ATOMS: atom_id res chain seq x y z
N MET A 1 20.03 -68.63 10.50
CA MET A 1 19.95 -67.57 11.57
C MET A 1 20.03 -66.14 11.02
N ASN A 2 19.90 -65.91 9.71
CA ASN A 2 20.07 -64.54 9.10
C ASN A 2 18.78 -63.85 8.64
N CYS A 3 17.59 -64.45 8.83
CA CYS A 3 16.35 -63.85 8.35
C CYS A 3 15.72 -62.86 9.37
N ASN A 4 15.96 -63.05 10.69
CA ASN A 4 15.35 -62.19 11.72
C ASN A 4 16.10 -60.85 11.94
N PHE A 5 17.33 -60.72 11.50
CA PHE A 5 18.13 -59.52 11.68
C PHE A 5 17.75 -58.44 10.65
N ASN A 6 17.41 -58.86 9.42
CA ASN A 6 16.95 -57.93 8.36
C ASN A 6 15.55 -57.40 8.60
N ILE A 7 14.64 -58.17 9.24
CA ILE A 7 13.31 -57.72 9.60
C ILE A 7 13.39 -56.71 10.75
N LEU A 8 14.30 -56.89 11.70
CA LEU A 8 14.51 -55.94 12.79
C LEU A 8 15.08 -54.59 12.32
N ILE A 9 16.02 -54.60 11.35
CA ILE A 9 16.56 -53.41 10.69
C ILE A 9 15.47 -52.71 9.88
N LEU A 10 14.61 -53.43 9.18
CA LEU A 10 13.47 -52.85 8.44
C LEU A 10 12.42 -52.24 9.35
N LEU A 11 12.12 -52.84 10.51
CA LEU A 11 11.20 -52.32 11.50
C LEU A 11 11.78 -51.09 12.23
N ILE A 12 13.10 -51.06 12.50
CA ILE A 12 13.78 -49.89 13.09
C ILE A 12 13.87 -48.74 12.07
N SER A 13 14.10 -49.02 10.79
CA SER A 13 14.12 -48.01 9.75
C SER A 13 12.70 -47.46 9.45
N LEU A 14 11.65 -48.30 9.56
CA LEU A 14 10.25 -47.86 9.49
C LEU A 14 9.88 -46.99 10.74
N ALA A 15 10.30 -47.40 11.94
CA ALA A 15 10.05 -46.63 13.16
C ALA A 15 10.81 -45.30 13.19
N LEU A 16 12.04 -45.26 12.68
CA LEU A 16 12.84 -44.03 12.52
C LEU A 16 12.26 -43.11 11.42
N ASN A 17 11.71 -43.66 10.35
CA ASN A 17 11.01 -42.86 9.34
C ASN A 17 9.65 -42.35 9.84
N PHE A 18 9.00 -43.04 10.79
CA PHE A 18 7.78 -42.51 11.43
C PHE A 18 8.08 -41.39 12.44
N GLN A 19 9.24 -41.42 13.13
CA GLN A 19 9.63 -40.32 14.02
C GLN A 19 10.14 -39.07 13.29
N LEU A 20 10.64 -39.22 12.05
CA LEU A 20 11.07 -38.09 11.22
C LEU A 20 9.94 -37.41 10.43
N LYS A 21 8.71 -37.97 10.44
CA LYS A 21 7.53 -37.37 9.78
C LYS A 21 6.64 -36.52 10.70
N ALA A 22 6.95 -36.41 11.99
CA ALA A 22 6.19 -35.61 12.94
C ALA A 22 6.89 -34.29 13.31
N GLN A 23 7.61 -33.65 12.39
CA GLN A 23 7.79 -32.23 12.49
C GLN A 23 6.55 -31.57 11.89
N GLY A 24 5.50 -31.40 12.71
CA GLY A 24 4.37 -30.55 12.40
C GLY A 24 4.91 -29.21 11.90
N ASN A 25 4.28 -28.63 10.89
CA ASN A 25 4.62 -27.28 10.42
C ASN A 25 4.39 -26.30 11.57
N ILE A 26 5.45 -26.07 12.36
CA ILE A 26 5.42 -25.13 13.47
C ILE A 26 5.39 -23.73 12.87
N VAL A 27 4.32 -22.99 13.16
CA VAL A 27 4.07 -21.67 12.61
C VAL A 27 4.10 -20.64 13.74
N SER A 28 5.03 -19.68 13.69
CA SER A 28 5.05 -18.54 14.60
C SER A 28 4.72 -17.26 13.83
N PHE A 29 4.11 -16.29 14.50
CA PHE A 29 3.77 -15.01 13.88
C PHE A 29 5.00 -14.29 13.32
N LYS A 30 6.12 -14.34 14.04
CA LYS A 30 7.39 -13.71 13.57
C LYS A 30 7.86 -14.29 12.25
N LYS A 31 7.83 -15.62 12.09
CA LYS A 31 8.19 -16.28 10.84
C LYS A 31 7.26 -15.88 9.69
N ILE A 32 5.95 -15.84 9.95
CA ILE A 32 4.94 -15.40 8.99
C ILE A 32 5.19 -13.94 8.57
N LEU A 33 5.52 -13.08 9.52
CA LEU A 33 5.79 -11.66 9.27
C LEU A 33 7.01 -11.47 8.36
N ASP A 34 8.10 -12.17 8.66
CA ASP A 34 9.34 -12.08 7.89
C ASP A 34 9.15 -12.61 6.45
N GLU A 35 8.52 -13.80 6.31
CA GLU A 35 8.21 -14.39 5.01
C GLU A 35 7.25 -13.52 4.19
N GLY A 36 6.23 -12.95 4.84
CA GLY A 36 5.22 -12.13 4.19
C GLY A 36 5.77 -10.80 3.68
N TYR A 37 6.59 -10.12 4.46
CA TYR A 37 7.20 -8.86 4.04
C TYR A 37 8.12 -9.03 2.81
N GLU A 38 8.84 -10.16 2.74
CA GLU A 38 9.73 -10.45 1.60
C GLU A 38 9.00 -10.92 0.35
N ASN A 39 7.94 -11.73 0.51
CA ASN A 39 7.34 -12.45 -0.59
C ASN A 39 6.02 -11.86 -1.08
N SER A 40 5.28 -11.13 -0.25
CA SER A 40 3.97 -10.57 -0.61
C SER A 40 4.01 -9.77 -1.90
N TYR A 41 3.07 -10.07 -2.80
CA TYR A 41 2.90 -9.35 -4.05
C TYR A 41 2.45 -7.90 -3.80
N ASN A 42 1.62 -7.64 -2.78
CA ASN A 42 1.15 -6.31 -2.44
C ASN A 42 2.33 -5.40 -2.05
N ILE A 43 3.20 -5.86 -1.15
CA ILE A 43 4.39 -5.10 -0.74
C ILE A 43 5.36 -4.89 -1.92
N LYS A 44 5.53 -5.90 -2.78
CA LYS A 44 6.39 -5.77 -3.98
C LYS A 44 5.83 -4.74 -4.96
N LEU A 45 4.52 -4.71 -5.19
CA LEU A 45 3.87 -3.70 -6.04
C LEU A 45 4.09 -2.29 -5.50
N GLU A 46 3.90 -2.06 -4.21
CA GLU A 46 4.11 -0.75 -3.61
C GLU A 46 5.58 -0.31 -3.67
N LYS A 47 6.54 -1.22 -3.51
CA LYS A 47 7.97 -0.93 -3.75
C LYS A 47 8.24 -0.46 -5.19
N PHE A 48 7.54 -1.02 -6.19
CA PHE A 48 7.63 -0.54 -7.57
C PHE A 48 7.03 0.85 -7.75
N TYR A 49 5.88 1.17 -7.13
CA TYR A 49 5.31 2.51 -7.16
C TYR A 49 6.23 3.53 -6.49
N LEU A 50 6.84 3.18 -5.35
CA LEU A 50 7.83 4.00 -4.69
C LEU A 50 9.04 4.27 -5.60
N THR A 51 9.59 3.23 -6.22
CA THR A 51 10.70 3.36 -7.18
C THR A 51 10.31 4.22 -8.39
N LYS A 52 9.10 4.03 -8.93
CA LYS A 52 8.56 4.84 -10.03
C LYS A 52 8.47 6.33 -9.66
N SER A 53 8.11 6.65 -8.41
CA SER A 53 8.02 8.05 -7.96
C SER A 53 9.38 8.77 -7.99
N TYR A 54 10.47 8.08 -7.60
CA TYR A 54 11.84 8.61 -7.72
C TYR A 54 12.21 8.90 -9.18
N TYR A 55 11.87 8.03 -10.13
CA TYR A 55 12.11 8.27 -11.54
C TYR A 55 11.24 9.40 -12.10
N THR A 56 10.01 9.57 -11.61
CA THR A 56 9.14 10.69 -11.95
C THR A 56 9.75 12.00 -11.50
N LEU A 57 10.29 12.08 -10.29
CA LEU A 57 11.00 13.26 -9.80
C LEU A 57 12.30 13.51 -10.59
N LEU A 58 13.05 12.47 -10.93
CA LEU A 58 14.25 12.60 -11.78
C LEU A 58 13.87 13.19 -13.14
N LYS A 59 12.80 12.70 -13.77
CA LYS A 59 12.26 13.26 -15.03
C LYS A 59 11.84 14.71 -14.87
N ALA A 60 11.17 15.06 -13.76
CA ALA A 60 10.76 16.44 -13.51
C ALA A 60 11.94 17.39 -13.36
N ASN A 61 13.00 16.98 -12.65
CA ASN A 61 14.23 17.75 -12.52
C ASN A 61 14.92 17.97 -13.89
N GLY A 62 14.73 17.07 -14.84
CA GLY A 62 15.20 17.21 -16.22
C GLY A 62 14.67 18.45 -16.94
N TYR A 63 13.60 19.07 -16.45
CA TYR A 63 13.06 20.33 -17.00
C TYR A 63 14.02 21.51 -16.85
N LEU A 64 14.95 21.45 -15.91
CA LEU A 64 15.99 22.46 -15.67
C LEU A 64 17.34 22.09 -16.32
N ASN A 65 17.40 20.96 -17.01
CA ASN A 65 18.65 20.56 -17.64
C ASN A 65 18.96 21.49 -18.82
N PRO A 66 20.20 21.95 -18.96
CA PRO A 66 20.64 22.61 -20.14
C PRO A 66 20.47 21.73 -21.38
N PHE A 67 20.08 22.30 -22.49
CA PHE A 67 19.92 21.57 -23.75
C PHE A 67 20.47 22.33 -24.92
N VAL A 68 20.85 21.57 -25.95
CA VAL A 68 21.29 22.13 -27.26
C VAL A 68 20.16 21.90 -28.25
N ASN A 69 19.78 22.97 -28.94
CA ASN A 69 18.82 22.91 -30.04
C ASN A 69 19.54 23.36 -31.33
N THR A 70 19.58 22.50 -32.34
CA THR A 70 20.13 22.78 -33.63
C THR A 70 19.03 22.79 -34.68
N ASN A 71 18.87 23.90 -35.33
CA ASN A 71 17.94 24.07 -36.45
C ASN A 71 18.75 24.24 -37.75
N VAL A 72 18.48 23.37 -38.71
CA VAL A 72 19.06 23.42 -40.04
C VAL A 72 17.95 23.75 -41.03
N VAL A 73 18.09 24.85 -41.72
CA VAL A 73 17.13 25.29 -42.74
C VAL A 73 17.83 25.21 -44.11
N TYR A 74 17.19 24.55 -45.04
CA TYR A 74 17.53 24.51 -46.45
C TYR A 74 16.27 24.88 -47.24
N GLY A 75 16.33 25.97 -47.97
CA GLY A 75 15.27 26.41 -48.88
C GLY A 75 15.86 26.74 -50.24
N GLU A 76 15.23 26.22 -51.30
CA GLU A 76 15.59 26.50 -52.70
C GLU A 76 14.28 26.64 -53.48
N GLY A 77 14.07 27.76 -54.17
CA GLY A 77 12.87 27.99 -54.97
C GLY A 77 12.34 29.42 -54.87
N ALA A 78 11.65 29.87 -55.90
CA ALA A 78 10.98 31.17 -56.00
C ALA A 78 9.71 31.15 -55.09
N ASP A 79 9.87 31.40 -53.79
CA ASP A 79 8.75 31.77 -52.91
C ASP A 79 8.65 33.31 -52.90
N PRO A 80 7.51 33.93 -53.32
CA PRO A 80 7.35 35.37 -53.33
C PRO A 80 7.47 36.03 -51.95
N THR A 81 7.58 35.23 -50.86
CA THR A 81 7.85 35.72 -49.50
C THR A 81 9.35 35.74 -49.14
N PHE A 82 10.21 35.18 -49.97
CA PHE A 82 11.67 35.22 -49.82
C PHE A 82 12.25 35.96 -51.03
N ASP A 83 12.79 37.12 -50.80
CA ASP A 83 13.51 37.93 -51.85
C ASP A 83 14.79 37.24 -52.35
N ASN A 84 15.03 35.96 -52.04
CA ASN A 84 16.29 35.26 -52.25
C ASN A 84 16.07 33.84 -52.80
N ASP A 85 16.80 33.47 -53.85
CA ASP A 85 16.69 32.16 -54.54
C ASP A 85 17.23 30.95 -53.78
N GLY A 86 17.74 31.13 -52.59
CA GLY A 86 18.19 30.01 -51.76
C GLY A 86 18.76 30.47 -50.43
N THR A 87 18.22 29.89 -49.35
CA THR A 87 18.75 30.11 -48.00
C THR A 87 19.20 28.79 -47.38
N LYS A 88 20.45 28.77 -46.89
CA LYS A 88 20.97 27.65 -46.07
C LYS A 88 21.40 28.22 -44.74
N SER A 89 20.81 27.75 -43.65
CA SER A 89 21.24 28.22 -42.34
C SER A 89 21.34 27.07 -41.29
N ILE A 90 22.32 27.21 -40.43
CA ILE A 90 22.51 26.37 -39.26
C ILE A 90 22.50 27.29 -38.05
N LEU A 91 21.56 27.07 -37.16
CA LEU A 91 21.43 27.76 -35.87
C LEU A 91 21.56 26.75 -34.74
N THR A 92 22.59 26.87 -33.93
CA THR A 92 22.77 26.03 -32.77
C THR A 92 22.69 26.89 -31.51
N ASN A 93 21.73 26.56 -30.62
CA ASN A 93 21.49 27.25 -29.38
C ASN A 93 21.78 26.30 -28.20
N PHE A 94 22.52 26.78 -27.23
CA PHE A 94 22.63 26.17 -25.88
C PHE A 94 21.75 26.99 -24.94
N VAL A 95 20.80 26.34 -24.28
CA VAL A 95 19.81 26.99 -23.39
C VAL A 95 19.95 26.43 -21.99
N VAL A 96 19.95 27.30 -20.98
CA VAL A 96 19.99 26.98 -19.56
C VAL A 96 18.71 27.54 -18.91
N PRO A 97 17.67 26.73 -18.74
CA PRO A 97 16.46 27.15 -18.05
C PRO A 97 16.69 27.28 -16.54
N THR A 98 15.93 28.18 -15.89
CA THR A 98 16.00 28.35 -14.43
C THR A 98 14.66 28.10 -13.75
N LYS A 99 14.72 27.87 -12.43
CA LYS A 99 13.50 27.71 -11.58
C LYS A 99 12.56 28.91 -11.60
N PHE A 100 13.06 30.09 -11.96
CA PHE A 100 12.28 31.33 -12.00
C PHE A 100 11.65 31.59 -13.37
N GLY A 101 11.86 30.71 -14.35
CA GLY A 101 11.38 30.88 -15.71
C GLY A 101 12.25 31.80 -16.57
N VAL A 102 13.42 32.18 -16.07
CA VAL A 102 14.41 32.94 -16.81
C VAL A 102 15.28 31.94 -17.57
N ASP A 103 15.44 32.12 -18.88
CA ASP A 103 16.29 31.29 -19.72
C ASP A 103 17.53 32.07 -20.16
N PHE A 104 18.69 31.52 -19.86
CA PHE A 104 19.93 31.97 -20.42
C PHE A 104 20.22 31.18 -21.68
N TYR A 105 20.63 31.85 -22.75
CA TYR A 105 20.94 31.15 -23.98
C TYR A 105 22.18 31.73 -24.65
N THR A 106 22.91 30.87 -25.33
CA THR A 106 24.04 31.28 -26.22
C THR A 106 24.04 30.37 -27.43
N GLY A 107 24.61 30.85 -28.53
CA GLY A 107 24.60 30.04 -29.72
C GLY A 107 25.42 30.63 -30.85
N VAL A 108 25.44 29.88 -31.94
CA VAL A 108 26.09 30.25 -33.19
C VAL A 108 25.11 30.14 -34.35
N LYS A 109 25.19 31.07 -35.29
CA LYS A 109 24.41 31.06 -36.54
C LYS A 109 25.38 31.09 -37.71
N LEU A 110 25.16 30.18 -38.65
CA LEU A 110 25.79 30.17 -39.95
C LEU A 110 24.67 30.33 -40.98
N GLU A 111 24.85 31.24 -41.92
CA GLU A 111 23.83 31.55 -42.92
C GLU A 111 24.50 31.78 -44.30
N ARG A 112 23.91 31.24 -45.34
CA ARG A 112 24.23 31.49 -46.71
C ARG A 112 22.98 31.80 -47.49
N THR A 113 22.98 32.96 -48.14
CA THR A 113 21.85 33.40 -48.96
C THR A 113 22.41 33.74 -50.35
N SER A 114 21.73 33.27 -51.41
CA SER A 114 22.04 33.57 -52.76
C SER A 114 20.96 34.47 -53.38
N GLU A 115 21.31 35.62 -53.90
CA GLU A 115 20.46 36.51 -54.72
C GLU A 115 20.76 36.27 -56.14
N VAL A 116 19.77 35.92 -56.97
CA VAL A 116 19.96 35.54 -58.40
C VAL A 116 19.51 36.64 -59.39
N ASP A 117 18.66 37.58 -58.92
CA ASP A 117 18.02 38.56 -59.77
C ASP A 117 18.94 39.74 -60.17
N GLU A 118 20.13 39.90 -59.58
CA GLU A 118 21.08 40.93 -59.95
C GLU A 118 22.32 40.33 -60.60
N THR A 119 22.71 40.80 -61.77
CA THR A 119 23.96 40.40 -62.38
C THR A 119 25.09 41.41 -61.99
N PRO A 120 26.11 40.95 -61.23
CA PRO A 120 26.48 39.55 -60.93
C PRO A 120 25.77 38.98 -59.72
N ASN A 121 25.48 37.64 -59.74
CA ASN A 121 24.91 36.90 -58.61
C ASN A 121 25.73 37.08 -57.32
N TYR A 122 25.10 37.56 -56.25
CA TYR A 122 25.78 37.75 -54.99
C TYR A 122 25.45 36.56 -54.04
N ILE A 123 26.50 35.98 -53.49
CA ILE A 123 26.39 34.99 -52.43
C ILE A 123 26.74 35.65 -51.10
N PHE A 124 25.81 35.79 -50.24
CA PHE A 124 25.97 36.32 -48.87
C PHE A 124 26.28 35.22 -47.91
N ASN A 125 27.44 35.18 -47.28
CA ASN A 125 27.80 34.25 -46.26
C ASN A 125 27.95 35.00 -44.94
N GLY A 126 27.10 34.63 -43.95
CA GLY A 126 27.11 35.20 -42.63
C GLY A 126 27.45 34.18 -41.55
N SER A 127 28.20 34.60 -40.56
CA SER A 127 28.43 33.80 -39.36
C SER A 127 28.35 34.68 -38.11
N GLY A 128 27.77 34.18 -37.05
CA GLY A 128 27.61 34.94 -35.81
C GLY A 128 27.56 34.08 -34.57
N ALA A 129 28.00 34.65 -33.46
CA ALA A 129 27.78 34.13 -32.13
C ALA A 129 26.90 35.12 -31.35
N PHE A 130 26.08 34.60 -30.51
CA PHE A 130 25.19 35.42 -29.66
C PHE A 130 25.06 34.82 -28.28
N ALA A 131 24.72 35.69 -27.32
CA ALA A 131 24.29 35.31 -25.97
C ALA A 131 23.12 36.18 -25.54
N GLY A 132 22.23 35.65 -24.76
CA GLY A 132 21.08 36.42 -24.33
C GLY A 132 20.40 35.83 -23.11
N VAL A 133 19.39 36.56 -22.63
CA VAL A 133 18.56 36.19 -21.52
C VAL A 133 17.10 36.52 -21.84
N LYS A 134 16.25 35.54 -21.67
CA LYS A 134 14.79 35.70 -21.82
C LYS A 134 14.13 35.68 -20.44
N ILE A 135 13.40 36.74 -20.11
CA ILE A 135 12.79 36.99 -18.84
C ILE A 135 11.27 37.14 -19.00
N PRO A 136 10.45 36.22 -18.55
CA PRO A 136 9.01 36.45 -18.52
C PRO A 136 8.69 37.43 -17.39
N LEU A 137 7.99 38.54 -17.71
CA LEU A 137 7.71 39.59 -16.73
C LEU A 137 6.35 39.41 -16.00
N LEU A 138 5.39 38.72 -16.61
CA LEU A 138 4.04 38.50 -16.06
C LEU A 138 3.70 37.04 -15.92
N LYS A 139 3.42 36.37 -17.04
CA LYS A 139 3.09 34.94 -17.07
C LYS A 139 4.36 34.12 -17.08
N GLY A 140 4.47 33.15 -16.17
CA GLY A 140 5.61 32.22 -16.15
C GLY A 140 6.80 32.70 -15.30
N LEU A 141 6.73 33.86 -14.62
CA LEU A 141 7.77 34.34 -13.72
C LEU A 141 7.63 33.75 -12.31
N GLY A 142 8.76 33.42 -11.72
CA GLY A 142 8.88 33.04 -10.31
C GLY A 142 8.52 31.58 -10.02
N LYS A 143 8.16 31.30 -8.75
CA LYS A 143 7.87 29.95 -8.27
C LYS A 143 6.67 29.29 -8.95
N THR A 144 5.75 30.09 -9.49
CA THR A 144 4.56 29.62 -10.22
C THR A 144 4.81 29.41 -11.72
N ASN A 145 6.06 29.39 -12.15
CA ASN A 145 6.47 28.92 -13.47
C ASN A 145 6.07 27.46 -13.65
N PRO A 146 5.49 27.05 -14.79
CA PRO A 146 5.05 25.66 -15.01
C PRO A 146 6.16 24.62 -14.80
N GLY A 147 7.39 24.90 -15.23
CA GLY A 147 8.52 23.98 -15.02
C GLY A 147 8.87 23.78 -13.56
N ASN A 148 8.95 24.88 -12.78
CA ASN A 148 9.19 24.77 -11.35
C ASN A 148 8.01 24.12 -10.62
N SER A 149 6.75 24.48 -10.98
CA SER A 149 5.56 23.87 -10.41
C SER A 149 5.52 22.37 -10.65
N PHE A 150 5.90 21.92 -11.85
CA PHE A 150 5.99 20.48 -12.16
C PHE A 150 7.02 19.76 -11.28
N ILE A 151 8.15 20.38 -10.96
CA ILE A 151 9.16 19.83 -10.04
C ILE A 151 8.63 19.78 -8.61
N GLU A 152 8.00 20.86 -8.12
CA GLU A 152 7.49 20.91 -6.76
C GLU A 152 6.32 19.91 -6.56
N VAL A 153 5.40 19.82 -7.53
CA VAL A 153 4.34 18.79 -7.54
C VAL A 153 4.95 17.38 -7.55
N SER A 154 5.97 17.12 -8.35
CA SER A 154 6.64 15.81 -8.38
C SER A 154 7.31 15.45 -7.05
N LYS A 155 7.84 16.45 -6.31
CA LYS A 155 8.39 16.24 -4.96
C LYS A 155 7.31 15.91 -3.93
N ILE A 156 6.17 16.61 -4.00
CA ILE A 156 5.03 16.33 -3.12
C ILE A 156 4.48 14.95 -3.43
N ASN A 157 4.32 14.60 -4.70
CA ASN A 157 3.84 13.29 -5.14
C ASN A 157 4.79 12.17 -4.67
N GLN A 158 6.12 12.36 -4.75
CA GLN A 158 7.06 11.39 -4.17
C GLN A 158 6.81 11.17 -2.68
N LYS A 159 6.67 12.25 -1.89
CA LYS A 159 6.37 12.15 -0.45
C LYS A 159 5.02 11.48 -0.19
N ALA A 160 4.00 11.80 -1.00
CA ALA A 160 2.68 11.19 -0.89
C ALA A 160 2.75 9.67 -1.11
N ILE A 161 3.54 9.22 -2.10
CA ILE A 161 3.77 7.79 -2.35
C ILE A 161 4.59 7.14 -1.22
N GLU A 162 5.54 7.84 -0.59
CA GLU A 162 6.23 7.36 0.61
C GLU A 162 5.28 7.15 1.79
N GLU A 163 4.35 8.07 2.02
CA GLU A 163 3.31 7.93 3.04
C GLU A 163 2.30 6.84 2.67
N GLN A 164 1.93 6.71 1.39
CA GLN A 164 1.10 5.62 0.89
C GLN A 164 1.78 4.27 1.15
N PHE A 165 3.06 4.13 0.84
CA PHE A 165 3.82 2.91 1.10
C PHE A 165 3.82 2.55 2.60
N SER A 166 4.00 3.52 3.48
CA SER A 166 3.93 3.32 4.93
C SER A 166 2.54 2.88 5.37
N ASN A 167 1.48 3.44 4.77
CA ASN A 167 0.10 3.05 5.03
C ASN A 167 -0.19 1.61 4.55
N GLU A 168 0.31 1.21 3.39
CA GLU A 168 0.14 -0.15 2.85
C GLU A 168 0.86 -1.20 3.70
N ILE A 169 2.06 -0.88 4.23
CA ILE A 169 2.73 -1.76 5.21
C ILE A 169 1.85 -1.95 6.44
N LEU A 170 1.26 -0.88 6.95
CA LEU A 170 0.40 -0.89 8.14
C LEU A 170 -0.88 -1.71 7.91
N ILE A 171 -1.53 -1.55 6.76
CA ILE A 171 -2.69 -2.35 6.34
C ILE A 171 -2.30 -3.82 6.20
N TYR A 172 -1.25 -4.12 5.46
CA TYR A 172 -0.75 -5.47 5.26
C TYR A 172 -0.42 -6.17 6.58
N PHE A 173 0.24 -5.47 7.50
CA PHE A 173 0.53 -5.99 8.84
C PHE A 173 -0.75 -6.31 9.62
N SER A 174 -1.74 -5.43 9.57
CA SER A 174 -3.04 -5.64 10.20
C SER A 174 -3.78 -6.87 9.65
N GLU A 175 -3.78 -7.02 8.32
CA GLU A 175 -4.36 -8.18 7.65
C GLU A 175 -3.64 -9.48 8.04
N LEU A 176 -2.31 -9.46 8.06
CA LEU A 176 -1.50 -10.60 8.45
C LEU A 176 -1.78 -11.03 9.89
N LEU A 177 -1.80 -10.06 10.82
CA LEU A 177 -2.07 -10.32 12.23
C LEU A 177 -3.51 -10.82 12.45
N THR A 178 -4.48 -10.23 11.77
CA THR A 178 -5.88 -10.65 11.87
C THR A 178 -6.08 -12.07 11.32
N ASN A 179 -5.46 -12.41 10.19
CA ASN A 179 -5.50 -13.76 9.64
C ASN A 179 -4.79 -14.77 10.55
N TYR A 180 -3.68 -14.38 11.18
CA TYR A 180 -3.01 -15.23 12.18
C TYR A 180 -3.88 -15.49 13.42
N LEU A 181 -4.53 -14.45 13.94
CA LEU A 181 -5.50 -14.60 15.05
C LEU A 181 -6.67 -15.50 14.66
N THR A 182 -7.16 -15.38 13.41
CA THR A 182 -8.22 -16.24 12.88
C THR A 182 -7.74 -17.69 12.74
N LEU A 183 -6.52 -17.91 12.28
CA LEU A 183 -5.94 -19.26 12.23
C LEU A 183 -5.83 -19.88 13.63
N ASN A 184 -5.39 -19.08 14.62
CA ASN A 184 -5.35 -19.53 16.01
C ASN A 184 -6.76 -19.91 16.53
N GLU A 185 -7.76 -19.08 16.25
CA GLU A 185 -9.16 -19.33 16.63
C GLU A 185 -9.68 -20.65 16.09
N VAL A 186 -9.52 -20.91 14.78
CA VAL A 186 -10.05 -22.14 14.16
C VAL A 186 -9.27 -23.39 14.57
N ILE A 187 -7.98 -23.28 14.88
CA ILE A 187 -7.20 -24.39 15.44
C ILE A 187 -7.63 -24.72 16.87
N GLU A 188 -7.86 -23.70 17.71
CA GLU A 188 -8.41 -23.91 19.06
C GLU A 188 -9.83 -24.52 18.98
N GLU A 189 -10.68 -24.07 18.06
CA GLU A 189 -12.00 -24.65 17.82
C GLU A 189 -11.91 -26.12 17.39
N TYR A 190 -10.99 -26.45 16.48
CA TYR A 190 -10.73 -27.84 16.08
C TYR A 190 -10.37 -28.71 17.30
N LYS A 191 -9.47 -28.24 18.17
CA LYS A 191 -9.07 -28.96 19.40
C LYS A 191 -10.26 -29.15 20.36
N ILE A 192 -11.12 -28.14 20.50
CA ILE A 192 -12.35 -28.25 21.28
C ILE A 192 -13.26 -29.35 20.71
N GLN A 193 -13.43 -29.37 19.39
CA GLN A 193 -14.23 -30.34 18.68
C GLN A 193 -13.67 -31.78 18.79
N GLU A 194 -12.33 -31.92 18.69
CA GLU A 194 -11.65 -33.20 18.89
C GLU A 194 -11.89 -33.76 20.31
N ASN A 195 -11.84 -32.89 21.30
CA ASN A 195 -12.18 -33.26 22.66
C ASN A 195 -13.66 -33.72 22.80
N LEU A 196 -14.60 -33.03 22.14
CA LEU A 196 -16.01 -33.41 22.13
C LEU A 196 -16.20 -34.81 21.48
N VAL A 197 -15.50 -35.08 20.35
CA VAL A 197 -15.51 -36.42 19.75
C VAL A 197 -14.99 -37.49 20.72
N SER A 198 -13.90 -37.19 21.42
CA SER A 198 -13.31 -38.10 22.42
C SER A 198 -14.28 -38.39 23.55
N GLN A 199 -14.93 -37.37 24.10
CA GLN A 199 -15.94 -37.55 25.15
C GLN A 199 -17.17 -38.31 24.63
N SER A 200 -17.66 -37.96 23.44
CA SER A 200 -18.82 -38.67 22.83
C SER A 200 -18.54 -40.14 22.55
N LYS A 201 -17.30 -40.52 22.22
CA LYS A 201 -16.91 -41.93 22.10
C LYS A 201 -17.02 -42.67 23.43
N LYS A 202 -16.50 -42.07 24.52
CA LYS A 202 -16.60 -42.67 25.86
C LYS A 202 -18.04 -42.86 26.28
N TYR A 203 -18.89 -41.83 26.10
CA TYR A 203 -20.33 -41.97 26.39
C TYR A 203 -21.00 -43.05 25.56
N LYS A 204 -20.67 -43.17 24.27
CA LYS A 204 -21.18 -44.25 23.45
C LYS A 204 -20.80 -45.62 24.03
N GLU A 205 -19.56 -45.84 24.43
CA GLU A 205 -19.10 -47.09 25.02
C GLU A 205 -19.84 -47.42 26.30
N GLU A 206 -20.03 -46.44 27.20
CA GLU A 206 -20.83 -46.61 28.45
C GLU A 206 -22.28 -46.98 28.14
N ILE A 207 -22.92 -46.34 27.16
CA ILE A 207 -24.28 -46.63 26.74
C ILE A 207 -24.40 -48.04 26.19
N TYR A 208 -23.45 -48.50 25.40
CA TYR A 208 -23.47 -49.85 24.87
C TYR A 208 -23.38 -50.88 25.99
N LEU A 209 -22.51 -50.66 26.98
CA LEU A 209 -22.41 -51.54 28.16
C LEU A 209 -23.70 -51.60 28.97
N LEU A 210 -24.36 -50.45 29.22
CA LEU A 210 -25.62 -50.41 29.95
C LEU A 210 -26.77 -51.08 29.18
N ALA A 211 -26.85 -50.89 27.87
CA ALA A 211 -27.86 -51.52 27.02
C ALA A 211 -27.62 -53.02 26.83
N ASP A 212 -26.38 -53.50 26.78
CA ASP A 212 -26.06 -54.91 26.72
C ASP A 212 -26.36 -55.66 28.05
N ASN A 213 -26.40 -54.91 29.16
CA ASN A 213 -26.79 -55.40 30.46
C ASN A 213 -28.29 -55.18 30.76
N ASP A 214 -29.12 -54.87 29.76
CA ASP A 214 -30.58 -54.61 29.89
C ASP A 214 -30.95 -53.50 30.89
N GLN A 215 -29.99 -52.59 31.20
CA GLN A 215 -30.22 -51.48 32.14
C GLN A 215 -30.88 -50.26 31.46
N ILE A 216 -30.73 -50.12 30.15
CA ILE A 216 -31.36 -49.08 29.35
C ILE A 216 -31.90 -49.65 28.01
N PRO A 217 -32.88 -48.99 27.35
CA PRO A 217 -33.42 -49.43 26.07
C PRO A 217 -32.38 -49.51 24.96
N ILE A 218 -32.46 -50.52 24.08
CA ILE A 218 -31.58 -50.67 22.89
C ILE A 218 -31.63 -49.46 21.97
N SER A 219 -32.74 -48.72 21.93
CA SER A 219 -32.89 -47.49 21.17
C SER A 219 -31.82 -46.41 21.51
N GLU A 220 -31.31 -46.43 22.74
CA GLU A 220 -30.26 -45.49 23.18
C GLU A 220 -28.94 -45.72 22.48
N LYS A 221 -28.63 -46.96 22.02
CA LYS A 221 -27.45 -47.20 21.15
C LYS A 221 -27.54 -46.44 19.83
N ASN A 222 -28.74 -46.39 19.22
CA ASN A 222 -28.92 -45.65 17.96
C ASN A 222 -28.75 -44.14 18.17
N ARG A 223 -29.23 -43.60 19.33
CA ARG A 223 -29.05 -42.18 19.68
C ARG A 223 -27.58 -41.84 19.90
N ALA A 224 -26.83 -42.66 20.63
CA ALA A 224 -25.40 -42.48 20.85
C ALA A 224 -24.58 -42.52 19.55
N ASN A 225 -24.94 -43.44 18.64
CA ASN A 225 -24.32 -43.49 17.31
C ASN A 225 -24.63 -42.23 16.48
N SER A 226 -25.89 -41.77 16.51
CA SER A 226 -26.27 -40.56 15.78
C SER A 226 -25.51 -39.33 16.31
N LEU A 227 -25.43 -39.21 17.66
CA LEU A 227 -24.65 -38.12 18.26
C LEU A 227 -23.19 -38.17 17.83
N LEU A 228 -22.53 -39.31 17.96
CA LEU A 228 -21.11 -39.45 17.57
C LEU A 228 -20.90 -39.10 16.09
N ASN A 229 -21.80 -39.59 15.21
CA ASN A 229 -21.71 -39.27 13.79
C ASN A 229 -21.83 -37.76 13.51
N ASN A 230 -22.76 -37.06 14.19
CA ASN A 230 -22.91 -35.62 14.06
C ASN A 230 -21.64 -34.87 14.52
N VAL A 231 -21.11 -35.25 15.68
CA VAL A 231 -19.90 -34.60 16.24
C VAL A 231 -18.65 -34.89 15.36
N VAL A 232 -18.53 -36.10 14.76
CA VAL A 232 -17.47 -36.44 13.81
C VAL A 232 -17.61 -35.61 12.50
N GLN A 233 -18.83 -35.41 12.02
CA GLN A 233 -19.11 -34.55 10.88
C GLN A 233 -18.67 -33.11 11.18
N GLU A 234 -19.01 -32.55 12.33
CA GLU A 234 -18.59 -31.22 12.76
C GLU A 234 -17.06 -31.11 12.87
N LEU A 235 -16.38 -32.17 13.36
CA LEU A 235 -14.91 -32.21 13.38
C LEU A 235 -14.30 -32.09 11.97
N THR A 236 -14.91 -32.80 10.99
CA THR A 236 -14.48 -32.71 9.61
C THR A 236 -14.65 -31.30 9.05
N VAL A 237 -15.77 -30.62 9.35
CA VAL A 237 -16.02 -29.24 8.95
C VAL A 237 -15.01 -28.29 9.62
N SER A 238 -14.75 -28.48 10.91
CA SER A 238 -13.73 -27.68 11.63
C SER A 238 -12.34 -27.84 11.05
N MET A 239 -11.96 -29.07 10.66
CA MET A 239 -10.70 -29.34 9.95
C MET A 239 -10.62 -28.60 8.61
N LEU A 240 -11.70 -28.60 7.82
CA LEU A 240 -11.77 -27.86 6.55
C LEU A 240 -11.60 -26.36 6.78
N ASN A 241 -12.19 -25.79 7.84
CA ASN A 241 -12.04 -24.39 8.18
C ASN A 241 -10.58 -24.03 8.49
N VAL A 242 -9.86 -24.89 9.22
CA VAL A 242 -8.42 -24.69 9.47
C VAL A 242 -7.64 -24.60 8.16
N PHE A 243 -7.90 -25.52 7.23
CA PHE A 243 -7.22 -25.50 5.93
C PHE A 243 -7.56 -24.26 5.11
N ASN A 244 -8.83 -23.85 5.07
CA ASN A 244 -9.25 -22.65 4.33
C ASN A 244 -8.52 -21.40 4.83
N VAL A 245 -8.53 -21.14 6.14
CA VAL A 245 -7.86 -19.98 6.74
C VAL A 245 -6.34 -20.05 6.55
N TYR A 246 -5.76 -21.22 6.64
CA TYR A 246 -4.33 -21.38 6.40
C TYR A 246 -3.94 -21.13 4.93
N TYR A 247 -4.76 -21.54 3.96
CA TYR A 247 -4.53 -21.22 2.54
C TYR A 247 -4.73 -19.73 2.25
N GLU A 248 -5.71 -19.06 2.86
CA GLU A 248 -5.88 -17.61 2.78
C GLU A 248 -4.62 -16.88 3.29
N LEU A 249 -4.07 -17.34 4.42
CA LEU A 249 -2.82 -16.81 4.95
C LEU A 249 -1.65 -17.03 3.97
N LYS A 250 -1.54 -18.19 3.32
CA LYS A 250 -0.50 -18.45 2.30
C LYS A 250 -0.63 -17.54 1.08
N ILE A 251 -1.84 -17.26 0.63
CA ILE A 251 -2.09 -16.31 -0.47
C ILE A 251 -1.57 -14.93 -0.07
N LEU A 252 -1.89 -14.48 1.13
CA LEU A 252 -1.43 -13.19 1.65
C LEU A 252 0.10 -13.11 1.75
N LEU A 253 0.74 -14.22 2.14
CA LEU A 253 2.22 -14.34 2.20
C LEU A 253 2.89 -14.36 0.82
N GLY A 254 2.14 -14.67 -0.25
CA GLY A 254 2.71 -14.83 -1.60
C GLY A 254 3.62 -16.05 -1.73
N VAL A 255 3.44 -17.05 -0.87
CA VAL A 255 4.23 -18.28 -0.86
C VAL A 255 3.51 -19.36 -1.66
N ASN A 256 4.11 -19.78 -2.76
CA ASN A 256 3.62 -20.89 -3.57
C ASN A 256 4.32 -22.21 -3.15
N ASP A 257 3.89 -22.74 -2.02
CA ASP A 257 4.39 -24.04 -1.53
C ASP A 257 3.35 -25.14 -1.85
N ASN A 258 3.68 -25.98 -2.83
CA ASN A 258 2.84 -27.12 -3.26
C ASN A 258 2.94 -28.33 -2.29
N LYS A 259 3.49 -28.16 -1.09
CA LYS A 259 3.51 -29.23 -0.10
C LYS A 259 2.10 -29.52 0.38
N ASN A 260 1.65 -30.74 0.17
CA ASN A 260 0.37 -31.22 0.67
C ASN A 260 0.35 -31.12 2.20
N PHE A 261 -0.74 -30.60 2.73
CA PHE A 261 -1.00 -30.62 4.17
C PHE A 261 -1.47 -32.00 4.56
N ASP A 262 -0.59 -32.79 5.15
CA ASP A 262 -0.97 -34.04 5.79
C ASP A 262 -1.35 -33.89 7.26
N SER A 263 -1.18 -32.68 7.84
CA SER A 263 -1.45 -32.39 9.28
C SER A 263 -1.84 -30.94 9.51
N ILE A 264 -2.64 -30.71 10.56
CA ILE A 264 -2.98 -29.37 11.05
C ILE A 264 -1.71 -28.69 11.56
N PRO A 265 -1.48 -27.40 11.22
CA PRO A 265 -0.31 -26.66 11.68
C PRO A 265 -0.35 -26.49 13.22
N GLU A 266 0.81 -26.59 13.86
CA GLU A 266 0.98 -26.24 15.26
C GLU A 266 1.43 -24.79 15.40
N LEU A 267 0.69 -24.01 16.18
CA LEU A 267 1.05 -22.62 16.47
C LEU A 267 1.95 -22.56 17.70
N MET A 268 3.03 -21.77 17.60
CA MET A 268 3.95 -21.56 18.73
C MET A 268 3.47 -20.49 19.69
N ASP A 269 2.74 -19.51 19.17
CA ASP A 269 2.38 -18.33 19.96
C ASP A 269 1.08 -18.58 20.75
N TYR A 270 1.16 -18.29 22.03
CA TYR A 270 -0.01 -18.32 22.92
C TYR A 270 -0.74 -16.98 22.84
N ILE A 271 -2.06 -17.02 22.59
CA ILE A 271 -2.91 -15.83 22.62
C ILE A 271 -3.50 -15.70 24.05
N PRO A 272 -3.11 -14.67 24.82
CA PRO A 272 -3.55 -14.52 26.19
C PRO A 272 -5.04 -14.15 26.28
N ASP A 273 -5.64 -14.41 27.44
CA ASP A 273 -6.96 -13.88 27.75
C ASP A 273 -6.90 -12.35 27.86
N PRO A 274 -7.92 -11.62 27.38
CA PRO A 274 -7.97 -10.17 27.47
C PRO A 274 -7.92 -9.68 28.93
N ASP A 275 -7.04 -8.69 29.19
CA ASP A 275 -7.01 -7.98 30.47
C ASP A 275 -8.01 -6.83 30.47
N LYS A 276 -9.05 -6.94 31.30
CA LYS A 276 -10.16 -5.98 31.35
C LYS A 276 -9.69 -4.56 31.73
N GLU A 277 -8.81 -4.47 32.72
CA GLU A 277 -8.41 -3.18 33.30
C GLU A 277 -7.51 -2.43 32.32
N LYS A 278 -6.50 -3.10 31.76
CA LYS A 278 -5.60 -2.52 30.75
C LYS A 278 -6.33 -2.07 29.50
N LEU A 279 -7.25 -2.90 28.98
CA LEU A 279 -7.99 -2.54 27.75
C LEU A 279 -8.98 -1.39 27.97
N ILE A 280 -9.62 -1.30 29.15
CA ILE A 280 -10.49 -0.16 29.48
C ILE A 280 -9.66 1.12 29.64
N GLU A 281 -8.50 1.06 30.28
CA GLU A 281 -7.58 2.19 30.39
C GLU A 281 -7.13 2.67 28.99
N TYR A 282 -6.73 1.74 28.11
CA TYR A 282 -6.40 2.02 26.73
C TYR A 282 -7.56 2.77 26.01
N ILE A 283 -8.79 2.27 26.11
CA ILE A 283 -9.98 2.89 25.52
C ILE A 283 -10.13 4.36 26.00
N ASN A 284 -10.00 4.60 27.31
CA ASN A 284 -10.18 5.93 27.88
C ASN A 284 -9.09 6.91 27.42
N ILE A 285 -7.83 6.48 27.37
CA ILE A 285 -6.70 7.29 26.89
C ILE A 285 -6.89 7.66 25.41
N LYS A 286 -7.25 6.68 24.56
CA LYS A 286 -7.40 6.90 23.12
C LYS A 286 -8.57 7.80 22.78
N LYS A 287 -9.72 7.60 23.47
CA LYS A 287 -10.92 8.42 23.26
C LYS A 287 -10.66 9.91 23.41
N ASN A 288 -9.77 10.31 24.31
CA ASN A 288 -9.47 11.73 24.59
C ASN A 288 -8.50 12.36 23.56
N ASN A 289 -7.80 11.55 22.76
CA ASN A 289 -6.73 12.01 21.87
C ASN A 289 -6.95 11.65 20.39
N LEU A 290 -8.16 11.21 20.00
CA LEU A 290 -8.46 10.67 18.68
C LEU A 290 -8.03 11.60 17.54
N ASP A 291 -8.42 12.86 17.60
CA ASP A 291 -8.17 13.85 16.54
C ASP A 291 -6.67 14.02 16.26
N SER A 292 -5.87 14.06 17.33
CA SER A 292 -4.41 14.14 17.22
C SER A 292 -3.79 12.87 16.64
N LEU A 293 -4.29 11.70 17.05
CA LEU A 293 -3.78 10.41 16.58
C LEU A 293 -4.06 10.22 15.07
N ILE A 294 -5.29 10.52 14.63
CA ILE A 294 -5.68 10.41 13.22
C ILE A 294 -4.84 11.33 12.34
N LYS A 295 -4.55 12.57 12.78
CA LYS A 295 -3.71 13.50 12.04
C LYS A 295 -2.24 13.06 11.91
N ASN A 296 -1.81 12.11 12.73
CA ASN A 296 -0.48 11.52 12.67
C ASN A 296 -0.41 10.23 11.83
N THR A 297 -1.54 9.75 11.28
CA THR A 297 -1.54 8.56 10.43
C THR A 297 -0.88 8.82 9.07
N PRO A 298 -0.22 7.81 8.46
CA PRO A 298 0.33 7.93 7.11
C PRO A 298 -0.76 8.32 6.08
N GLN A 299 -1.96 7.78 6.23
CA GLN A 299 -3.08 8.09 5.33
C GLN A 299 -3.52 9.56 5.41
N TYR A 300 -3.59 10.14 6.61
CA TYR A 300 -3.87 11.58 6.75
C TYR A 300 -2.79 12.42 6.08
N ARG A 301 -1.51 12.09 6.30
CA ARG A 301 -0.39 12.82 5.69
C ARG A 301 -0.41 12.71 4.17
N ASN A 302 -0.72 11.54 3.63
CA ASN A 302 -0.88 11.34 2.18
C ASN A 302 -1.98 12.25 1.60
N ILE A 303 -3.19 12.24 2.19
CA ILE A 303 -4.30 13.08 1.73
C ILE A 303 -3.97 14.58 1.88
N SER A 304 -3.31 14.97 2.98
CA SER A 304 -2.86 16.36 3.21
C SER A 304 -1.87 16.82 2.15
N LEU A 305 -0.92 15.96 1.74
CA LEU A 305 0.00 16.25 0.63
C LEU A 305 -0.74 16.45 -0.70
N GLY A 306 -1.84 15.75 -0.92
CA GLY A 306 -2.73 16.00 -2.08
C GLY A 306 -3.38 17.38 -2.06
N VAL A 307 -3.69 17.93 -0.89
CA VAL A 307 -4.16 19.32 -0.78
C VAL A 307 -3.04 20.31 -1.15
N ASP A 308 -1.82 20.08 -0.64
CA ASP A 308 -0.65 20.92 -0.95
C ASP A 308 -0.31 20.89 -2.46
N GLU A 309 -0.42 19.72 -3.10
CA GLU A 309 -0.25 19.58 -4.55
C GLU A 309 -1.27 20.43 -5.32
N ASN A 310 -2.56 20.31 -4.99
CA ASN A 310 -3.61 21.08 -5.64
C ASN A 310 -3.48 22.59 -5.40
N GLU A 311 -2.94 23.03 -4.26
CA GLU A 311 -2.63 24.43 -4.01
C GLU A 311 -1.55 24.97 -4.97
N ILE A 312 -0.47 24.20 -5.20
CA ILE A 312 0.57 24.56 -6.17
C ILE A 312 -0.02 24.65 -7.58
N LEU A 313 -0.82 23.67 -7.99
CA LEU A 313 -1.47 23.64 -9.29
C LEU A 313 -2.42 24.83 -9.48
N LEU A 314 -3.22 25.18 -8.45
CA LEU A 314 -4.09 26.35 -8.45
C LEU A 314 -3.31 27.64 -8.63
N ASN A 315 -2.20 27.81 -7.88
CA ASN A 315 -1.35 28.99 -7.99
C ASN A 315 -0.69 29.09 -9.36
N THR A 316 -0.34 27.94 -9.96
CA THR A 316 0.19 27.86 -11.33
C THR A 316 -0.88 28.24 -12.35
N ALA A 317 -2.09 27.70 -12.26
CA ALA A 317 -3.21 28.05 -13.13
C ALA A 317 -3.60 29.53 -13.03
N LYS A 318 -3.56 30.09 -11.81
CA LYS A 318 -3.74 31.54 -11.58
C LYS A 318 -2.68 32.37 -12.29
N ASN A 319 -1.42 31.95 -12.29
CA ASN A 319 -0.35 32.59 -13.02
C ASN A 319 -0.55 32.46 -14.53
N GLN A 320 -0.91 31.28 -15.02
CA GLN A 320 -1.13 31.01 -16.44
C GLN A 320 -2.31 31.78 -17.05
N LYS A 321 -3.24 32.28 -16.25
CA LYS A 321 -4.35 33.15 -16.68
C LYS A 321 -3.89 34.57 -17.03
N LYS A 322 -2.70 34.98 -16.60
CA LYS A 322 -2.15 36.31 -16.93
C LYS A 322 -1.74 36.40 -18.40
N ASN A 323 -1.64 37.63 -18.90
CA ASN A 323 -1.03 37.88 -20.20
C ASN A 323 0.46 37.54 -20.18
N SER A 324 1.03 37.16 -21.28
CA SER A 324 2.51 37.05 -21.39
C SER A 324 3.12 38.41 -21.73
N LEU A 325 4.19 38.72 -21.04
CA LEU A 325 5.06 39.85 -21.33
C LEU A 325 6.50 39.35 -21.14
N ASP A 326 7.18 39.13 -22.25
CA ASP A 326 8.53 38.56 -22.27
C ASP A 326 9.54 39.63 -22.69
N LEU A 327 10.56 39.82 -21.87
CA LEU A 327 11.74 40.64 -22.19
C LEU A 327 12.87 39.73 -22.64
N ASP A 328 13.36 39.98 -23.83
CA ASP A 328 14.54 39.29 -24.41
C ASP A 328 15.66 40.28 -24.62
N PHE A 329 16.79 40.04 -23.98
CA PHE A 329 18.01 40.78 -24.14
C PHE A 329 19.06 39.90 -24.82
N LYS A 330 19.55 40.33 -25.97
CA LYS A 330 20.48 39.55 -26.77
C LYS A 330 21.65 40.43 -27.23
N VAL A 331 22.84 39.94 -27.06
CA VAL A 331 24.07 40.48 -27.62
C VAL A 331 24.54 39.53 -28.70
N SER A 332 24.83 40.05 -29.87
CA SER A 332 25.38 39.23 -30.95
C SER A 332 26.56 39.91 -31.63
N ARG A 333 27.48 39.09 -32.04
CA ARG A 333 28.61 39.50 -32.90
C ARG A 333 28.49 38.73 -34.20
N PHE A 334 28.34 39.44 -35.29
CA PHE A 334 28.04 38.87 -36.60
C PHE A 334 28.95 39.47 -37.64
N GLY A 335 29.59 38.63 -38.43
CA GLY A 335 30.40 39.00 -39.56
C GLY A 335 29.80 38.43 -40.84
N SER A 336 29.95 39.16 -41.96
CA SER A 336 29.44 38.73 -43.25
C SER A 336 30.45 38.98 -44.34
N LYS A 337 30.43 38.12 -45.36
CA LYS A 337 31.33 38.25 -46.53
C LYS A 337 30.54 37.92 -47.80
N ILE A 338 30.62 38.83 -48.76
CA ILE A 338 30.03 38.62 -50.08
C ILE A 338 31.02 37.77 -50.91
N ASN A 339 30.53 36.70 -51.53
CA ASN A 339 31.31 35.75 -52.34
C ASN A 339 32.52 35.11 -51.61
N GLY A 340 32.58 35.16 -50.28
CA GLY A 340 33.64 34.61 -49.44
C GLY A 340 33.44 33.19 -49.00
N ALA A 341 34.40 32.61 -48.24
CA ALA A 341 34.30 31.32 -47.63
C ALA A 341 33.28 31.32 -46.49
N TYR A 342 32.50 30.23 -46.38
CA TYR A 342 31.52 30.00 -45.33
C TYR A 342 32.22 29.41 -44.08
N ASN A 343 32.67 30.27 -43.17
CA ASN A 343 33.32 29.81 -41.93
C ASN A 343 33.09 30.75 -40.75
N LEU A 344 33.20 30.21 -39.54
CA LEU A 344 33.06 30.97 -38.28
C LEU A 344 34.15 32.00 -38.05
N ASN A 345 35.31 31.85 -38.69
CA ASN A 345 36.47 32.71 -38.48
C ASN A 345 36.21 34.14 -39.01
N SER A 346 35.34 34.31 -39.99
CA SER A 346 34.94 35.65 -40.53
C SER A 346 34.18 36.46 -39.45
N THR A 347 33.49 35.82 -38.49
CA THR A 347 32.77 36.51 -37.42
C THR A 347 33.69 37.23 -36.44
N PHE A 348 34.90 36.73 -36.25
CA PHE A 348 35.83 37.23 -35.26
C PHE A 348 36.97 38.03 -35.83
N ASN A 349 37.33 37.85 -37.14
CA ASN A 349 38.52 38.39 -37.72
C ASN A 349 38.28 39.41 -38.87
N ASP A 350 37.11 39.33 -39.57
CA ASP A 350 36.85 40.16 -40.76
C ASP A 350 35.76 41.20 -40.42
N ASP A 351 36.16 42.30 -39.76
CA ASP A 351 35.32 43.48 -39.40
C ASP A 351 33.91 43.14 -38.86
N PRO A 352 33.80 42.36 -37.75
CA PRO A 352 32.55 41.93 -37.23
C PRO A 352 31.79 43.07 -36.53
N GLY A 353 30.52 43.24 -36.88
CA GLY A 353 29.60 44.11 -36.16
C GLY A 353 29.14 43.53 -34.85
N THR A 354 29.09 44.30 -33.77
CA THR A 354 28.43 43.94 -32.52
C THR A 354 27.07 44.61 -32.45
N SER A 355 26.02 43.82 -32.18
CA SER A 355 24.65 44.32 -32.04
C SER A 355 24.05 43.96 -30.71
N PHE A 356 23.22 44.88 -30.18
CA PHE A 356 22.42 44.69 -28.99
C PHE A 356 20.95 44.73 -29.41
N LEU A 357 20.20 43.71 -29.00
CA LEU A 357 18.78 43.63 -29.24
C LEU A 357 18.06 43.56 -27.89
N ILE A 358 17.11 44.44 -27.68
CA ILE A 358 16.14 44.38 -26.60
C ILE A 358 14.78 44.23 -27.25
N SER A 359 14.12 43.12 -26.97
CA SER A 359 12.79 42.84 -27.48
C SER A 359 11.82 42.68 -26.34
N LEU A 360 10.68 43.36 -26.41
CA LEU A 360 9.57 43.23 -25.46
C LEU A 360 8.37 42.66 -26.23
N THR A 361 8.03 41.42 -25.95
CA THR A 361 6.92 40.73 -26.61
C THR A 361 5.72 40.66 -25.68
N HIS A 362 4.59 41.29 -26.04
CA HIS A 362 3.35 41.20 -25.29
C HIS A 362 2.32 40.38 -26.05
N ASN A 363 1.78 39.33 -25.41
CA ASN A 363 0.71 38.52 -25.97
C ASN A 363 -0.53 38.65 -25.08
N LEU A 364 -1.59 39.24 -25.63
CA LEU A 364 -2.86 39.50 -24.95
C LEU A 364 -3.96 38.66 -25.61
N PRO A 365 -4.37 37.55 -25.03
CA PRO A 365 -5.51 36.78 -25.54
C PRO A 365 -6.81 37.53 -25.29
N ILE A 366 -7.60 37.84 -26.36
CA ILE A 366 -8.78 38.69 -26.27
C ILE A 366 -9.88 38.08 -25.39
N LYS A 367 -10.14 36.78 -25.45
CA LYS A 367 -11.16 36.11 -24.64
C LYS A 367 -10.61 35.26 -23.50
N ASN A 368 -9.42 34.72 -23.61
CA ASN A 368 -8.71 33.89 -22.60
C ASN A 368 -9.57 32.83 -21.89
N GLN A 369 -10.54 32.25 -22.63
CA GLN A 369 -11.52 31.30 -22.05
C GLN A 369 -10.86 30.02 -21.57
N THR A 370 -9.91 29.46 -22.34
CA THR A 370 -9.17 28.24 -21.98
C THR A 370 -8.46 28.36 -20.64
N GLN A 371 -7.72 29.48 -20.44
CA GLN A 371 -6.97 29.67 -19.19
C GLN A 371 -7.88 30.02 -18.01
N LYS A 372 -9.00 30.71 -18.25
CA LYS A 372 -10.03 30.95 -17.24
C LYS A 372 -10.71 29.65 -16.83
N GLY A 373 -11.06 28.79 -17.80
CA GLY A 373 -11.62 27.47 -17.55
C GLY A 373 -10.68 26.60 -16.71
N ALA A 374 -9.43 26.48 -17.13
CA ALA A 374 -8.41 25.73 -16.41
C ALA A 374 -8.19 26.24 -14.97
N TYR A 375 -8.24 27.55 -14.75
CA TYR A 375 -8.15 28.13 -13.40
C TYR A 375 -9.37 27.76 -12.53
N LEU A 376 -10.58 27.83 -13.09
CA LEU A 376 -11.81 27.50 -12.35
C LEU A 376 -11.88 25.99 -12.05
N GLU A 377 -11.50 25.16 -13.00
CA GLU A 377 -11.37 23.71 -12.81
C GLU A 377 -10.41 23.40 -11.67
N GLN A 378 -9.21 23.98 -11.69
CA GLN A 378 -8.22 23.76 -10.63
C GLN A 378 -8.65 24.33 -9.27
N LEU A 379 -9.47 25.39 -9.24
CA LEU A 379 -10.06 25.91 -8.00
C LEU A 379 -11.02 24.88 -7.39
N ILE A 380 -11.85 24.25 -8.21
CA ILE A 380 -12.76 23.19 -7.75
C ILE A 380 -11.97 21.97 -7.27
N GLU A 381 -10.90 21.54 -7.99
CA GLU A 381 -10.05 20.43 -7.57
C GLU A 381 -9.40 20.69 -6.19
N TYR A 382 -8.95 21.91 -5.96
CA TYR A 382 -8.40 22.31 -4.65
C TYR A 382 -9.47 22.26 -3.54
N ASP A 383 -10.68 22.75 -3.81
CA ASP A 383 -11.77 22.69 -2.83
C ASP A 383 -12.22 21.24 -2.58
N LEU A 384 -12.29 20.40 -3.63
CA LEU A 384 -12.55 18.96 -3.51
C LEU A 384 -11.49 18.26 -2.64
N SER A 385 -10.20 18.55 -2.84
CA SER A 385 -9.14 17.95 -2.04
C SER A 385 -9.24 18.32 -0.54
N LYS A 386 -9.62 19.57 -0.23
CA LYS A 386 -9.91 19.98 1.15
C LYS A 386 -11.11 19.27 1.75
N MET A 387 -12.19 19.15 0.98
CA MET A 387 -13.37 18.42 1.43
C MET A 387 -13.04 16.94 1.69
N SER A 388 -12.25 16.31 0.82
CA SER A 388 -11.80 14.92 1.00
C SER A 388 -10.98 14.74 2.28
N LEU A 389 -10.10 15.71 2.61
CA LEU A 389 -9.35 15.69 3.87
C LEU A 389 -10.28 15.82 5.08
N GLN A 390 -11.25 16.73 5.03
CA GLN A 390 -12.24 16.90 6.11
C GLN A 390 -13.11 15.65 6.28
N GLN A 391 -13.57 15.05 5.17
CA GLN A 391 -14.33 13.82 5.16
C GLN A 391 -13.53 12.67 5.78
N TYR A 392 -12.27 12.50 5.39
CA TYR A 392 -11.39 11.49 5.97
C TYR A 392 -11.28 11.62 7.49
N VAL A 393 -11.05 12.83 8.00
CA VAL A 393 -10.95 13.08 9.45
C VAL A 393 -12.27 12.73 10.16
N TYR A 394 -13.40 13.12 9.58
CA TYR A 394 -14.72 12.82 10.14
C TYR A 394 -15.01 11.31 10.17
N GLU A 395 -14.78 10.61 9.05
CA GLU A 395 -15.01 9.16 8.94
C GLU A 395 -14.08 8.38 9.85
N SER A 396 -12.79 8.73 9.89
CA SER A 396 -11.80 8.08 10.75
C SER A 396 -12.11 8.27 12.25
N ASN A 397 -12.51 9.48 12.66
CA ASN A 397 -12.94 9.74 14.04
C ASN A 397 -14.18 8.91 14.40
N THR A 398 -15.17 8.86 13.51
CA THR A 398 -16.41 8.09 13.73
C THR A 398 -16.12 6.60 13.80
N SER A 399 -15.31 6.08 12.89
CA SER A 399 -14.88 4.67 12.86
C SER A 399 -14.09 4.30 14.12
N ALA A 400 -13.14 5.14 14.52
CA ALA A 400 -12.36 4.91 15.75
C ALA A 400 -13.25 4.88 17.00
N MET A 401 -14.20 5.80 17.12
CA MET A 401 -15.17 5.82 18.23
C MET A 401 -16.02 4.56 18.26
N LEU A 402 -16.53 4.13 17.10
CA LEU A 402 -17.31 2.90 16.98
C LEU A 402 -16.49 1.66 17.38
N ASN A 403 -15.26 1.56 16.90
CA ASN A 403 -14.36 0.47 17.23
C ASN A 403 -14.00 0.43 18.73
N LEU A 404 -13.75 1.58 19.36
CA LEU A 404 -13.52 1.67 20.81
C LEU A 404 -14.76 1.25 21.62
N PHE A 405 -15.95 1.63 21.15
CA PHE A 405 -17.21 1.18 21.76
C PHE A 405 -17.39 -0.33 21.58
N SER A 406 -17.15 -0.86 20.39
CA SER A 406 -17.22 -2.30 20.08
C SER A 406 -16.25 -3.09 20.96
N LEU A 407 -15.01 -2.65 21.09
CA LEU A 407 -14.02 -3.30 21.97
C LEU A 407 -14.52 -3.38 23.42
N LYS A 408 -15.08 -2.30 23.93
CA LYS A 408 -15.65 -2.28 25.30
C LYS A 408 -16.76 -3.32 25.47
N GLN A 409 -17.64 -3.47 24.47
CA GLN A 409 -18.73 -4.45 24.52
C GLN A 409 -18.19 -5.89 24.41
N GLN A 410 -17.25 -6.13 23.51
CA GLN A 410 -16.63 -7.45 23.33
C GLN A 410 -15.87 -7.91 24.58
N ILE A 411 -15.18 -7.02 25.29
CA ILE A 411 -14.57 -7.31 26.59
C ILE A 411 -15.66 -7.79 27.58
N ASN A 412 -16.79 -7.11 27.65
CA ASN A 412 -17.89 -7.52 28.53
C ASN A 412 -18.43 -8.88 28.12
N VAL A 413 -18.65 -9.11 26.81
CA VAL A 413 -19.13 -10.42 26.31
C VAL A 413 -18.13 -11.53 26.66
N PHE A 414 -16.84 -11.33 26.48
CA PHE A 414 -15.82 -12.32 26.83
C PHE A 414 -15.92 -12.73 28.30
N PHE A 415 -16.00 -11.77 29.22
CA PHE A 415 -16.08 -12.08 30.65
C PHE A 415 -17.41 -12.75 31.04
N GLN A 416 -18.53 -12.39 30.39
CA GLN A 416 -19.83 -13.05 30.59
C GLN A 416 -19.78 -14.51 30.09
N VAL A 417 -19.25 -14.75 28.89
CA VAL A 417 -19.12 -16.10 28.35
C VAL A 417 -18.13 -16.93 29.18
N LYS A 418 -17.05 -16.34 29.69
CA LYS A 418 -16.09 -17.00 30.57
C LYS A 418 -16.78 -17.50 31.89
N ALA A 419 -17.62 -16.67 32.47
CA ALA A 419 -18.43 -17.06 33.62
C ALA A 419 -19.42 -18.17 33.25
N LEU A 420 -20.07 -18.07 32.08
CA LEU A 420 -21.02 -19.07 31.59
C LEU A 420 -20.37 -20.45 31.40
N VAL A 421 -19.12 -20.49 30.87
CA VAL A 421 -18.35 -21.75 30.73
C VAL A 421 -18.24 -22.46 32.10
N GLY A 422 -17.95 -21.71 33.17
CA GLY A 422 -17.90 -22.27 34.54
C GLY A 422 -19.21 -22.91 34.97
N LEU A 423 -20.33 -22.22 34.71
CA LEU A 423 -21.68 -22.73 35.02
C LEU A 423 -22.04 -23.95 34.16
N MET A 424 -21.75 -23.93 32.85
CA MET A 424 -22.07 -25.08 31.99
C MET A 424 -21.21 -26.30 32.33
N LYS A 425 -19.95 -26.10 32.73
CA LYS A 425 -19.11 -27.19 33.24
C LYS A 425 -19.70 -27.84 34.50
N GLN A 426 -20.15 -27.02 35.47
CA GLN A 426 -20.78 -27.53 36.70
C GLN A 426 -22.08 -28.25 36.36
N ASN A 427 -22.91 -27.71 35.49
CA ASN A 427 -24.14 -28.32 35.05
C ASN A 427 -23.92 -29.71 34.42
N LEU A 428 -22.89 -29.85 33.59
CA LEU A 428 -22.49 -31.13 33.00
C LEU A 428 -22.14 -32.16 34.13
N LEU A 429 -21.29 -31.73 35.07
CA LEU A 429 -20.88 -32.60 36.18
C LEU A 429 -22.09 -33.04 37.04
N ASP A 430 -23.02 -32.14 37.33
CA ASP A 430 -24.24 -32.43 38.09
C ASP A 430 -25.14 -33.41 37.33
N GLU A 431 -25.29 -33.27 36.01
CA GLU A 431 -26.09 -34.20 35.19
C GLU A 431 -25.41 -35.58 35.06
N GLU A 432 -24.09 -35.65 34.99
CA GLU A 432 -23.33 -36.91 35.01
C GLU A 432 -23.53 -37.64 36.34
N GLU A 433 -23.53 -36.92 37.47
CA GLU A 433 -23.78 -37.50 38.81
C GLU A 433 -25.23 -37.99 38.96
N LYS A 434 -26.23 -37.19 38.56
CA LYS A 434 -27.64 -37.58 38.56
C LYS A 434 -27.89 -38.80 37.68
N PHE A 435 -27.24 -38.90 36.53
CA PHE A 435 -27.33 -40.04 35.64
C PHE A 435 -26.83 -41.31 36.33
N LYS A 436 -25.67 -41.25 37.02
CA LYS A 436 -25.12 -42.38 37.80
C LYS A 436 -26.04 -42.83 38.92
N LEU A 437 -26.82 -41.90 39.49
CA LEU A 437 -27.82 -42.15 40.54
C LEU A 437 -29.18 -42.60 39.98
N GLY A 438 -29.34 -42.67 38.66
CA GLY A 438 -30.58 -43.03 37.97
C GLY A 438 -31.68 -41.94 38.03
N SER A 439 -31.35 -40.71 38.41
CA SER A 439 -32.26 -39.56 38.51
C SER A 439 -32.22 -38.59 37.34
N SER A 440 -31.39 -38.80 36.35
CA SER A 440 -31.34 -38.08 35.07
C SER A 440 -31.31 -39.06 33.92
N THR A 441 -31.68 -38.58 32.74
CA THR A 441 -31.61 -39.36 31.50
C THR A 441 -30.28 -39.12 30.82
N GLN A 442 -29.89 -40.07 29.99
CA GLN A 442 -28.70 -39.90 29.17
C GLN A 442 -28.82 -38.72 28.18
N ILE A 443 -30.02 -38.40 27.70
CA ILE A 443 -30.28 -37.26 26.84
C ILE A 443 -29.87 -35.98 27.55
N ASP A 444 -30.15 -35.85 28.84
CA ASP A 444 -29.83 -34.66 29.63
C ASP A 444 -28.32 -34.49 29.77
N VAL A 445 -27.54 -35.58 29.94
CA VAL A 445 -26.06 -35.54 29.94
C VAL A 445 -25.52 -35.12 28.58
N ILE A 446 -26.06 -35.68 27.48
CA ILE A 446 -25.65 -35.33 26.12
C ILE A 446 -25.94 -33.85 25.81
N LEU A 447 -27.11 -33.35 26.19
CA LEU A 447 -27.49 -31.96 26.02
C LEU A 447 -26.54 -31.02 26.79
N SER A 448 -26.25 -31.36 28.06
CA SER A 448 -25.33 -30.60 28.91
C SER A 448 -23.91 -30.63 28.36
N LEU A 449 -23.45 -31.76 27.83
CA LEU A 449 -22.17 -31.89 27.15
C LEU A 449 -22.10 -30.96 25.93
N ASN A 450 -23.09 -30.99 25.04
CA ASN A 450 -23.14 -30.13 23.85
C ASN A 450 -23.20 -28.66 24.25
N GLN A 451 -23.95 -28.27 25.25
CA GLN A 451 -24.02 -26.90 25.76
C GLN A 451 -22.66 -26.43 26.29
N TYR A 452 -21.97 -27.26 27.06
CA TYR A 452 -20.64 -26.94 27.56
C TYR A 452 -19.63 -26.70 26.42
N PHE A 453 -19.55 -27.61 25.45
CA PHE A 453 -18.61 -27.47 24.32
C PHE A 453 -18.97 -26.32 23.38
N THR A 454 -20.26 -26.05 23.13
CA THR A 454 -20.72 -24.88 22.39
C THR A 454 -20.32 -23.58 23.10
N THR A 455 -20.45 -23.57 24.43
CA THR A 455 -20.03 -22.39 25.21
C THR A 455 -18.51 -22.21 25.22
N LEU A 456 -17.72 -23.30 25.20
CA LEU A 456 -16.27 -23.23 25.02
C LEU A 456 -15.87 -22.64 23.66
N LYS A 457 -16.54 -23.04 22.56
CA LYS A 457 -16.34 -22.43 21.24
C LYS A 457 -16.68 -20.93 21.26
N SER A 458 -17.79 -20.56 21.90
CA SER A 458 -18.17 -19.15 22.06
C SER A 458 -17.16 -18.36 22.88
N LEU A 459 -16.53 -18.95 23.89
CA LEU A 459 -15.43 -18.30 24.64
C LEU A 459 -14.21 -18.09 23.78
N ASN A 460 -13.83 -19.09 22.99
CA ASN A 460 -12.73 -18.99 22.06
C ASN A 460 -12.94 -17.87 21.03
N SER A 461 -14.13 -17.81 20.41
CA SER A 461 -14.48 -16.75 19.47
C SER A 461 -14.47 -15.38 20.16
N ALA A 462 -15.10 -15.23 21.32
CA ALA A 462 -15.14 -13.97 22.05
C ALA A 462 -13.73 -13.46 22.44
N LYS A 463 -12.80 -14.36 22.79
CA LYS A 463 -11.38 -14.02 23.02
C LYS A 463 -10.74 -13.41 21.78
N HIS A 464 -10.89 -14.07 20.65
CA HIS A 464 -10.27 -13.62 19.39
C HIS A 464 -10.93 -12.35 18.83
N ASP A 465 -12.23 -12.18 19.01
CA ASP A 465 -12.95 -10.96 18.60
C ASP A 465 -12.42 -9.71 19.33
N VAL A 466 -12.12 -9.82 20.62
CA VAL A 466 -11.48 -8.72 21.38
C VAL A 466 -10.15 -8.34 20.74
N TRP A 467 -9.30 -9.30 20.45
CA TRP A 467 -7.97 -9.03 19.88
C TRP A 467 -8.02 -8.52 18.43
N LYS A 468 -8.89 -9.06 17.60
CA LYS A 468 -9.11 -8.57 16.22
C LYS A 468 -9.61 -7.12 16.23
N THR A 469 -10.53 -6.79 17.11
CA THR A 469 -11.01 -5.41 17.24
C THR A 469 -9.93 -4.49 17.78
N TYR A 470 -9.08 -4.94 18.69
CA TYR A 470 -7.92 -4.19 19.18
C TYR A 470 -6.92 -3.89 18.06
N VAL A 471 -6.61 -4.88 17.20
CA VAL A 471 -5.78 -4.70 16.00
C VAL A 471 -6.38 -3.65 15.07
N ASN A 472 -7.70 -3.71 14.84
CA ASN A 472 -8.41 -2.77 13.95
C ASN A 472 -8.40 -1.33 14.48
N ILE A 473 -8.49 -1.16 15.81
CA ILE A 473 -8.32 0.17 16.43
C ILE A 473 -6.90 0.69 16.20
N LYS A 474 -5.89 -0.14 16.44
CA LYS A 474 -4.50 0.25 16.23
C LYS A 474 -4.18 0.57 14.76
N LEU A 475 -4.79 -0.14 13.82
CA LEU A 475 -4.76 0.20 12.40
C LEU A 475 -5.33 1.60 12.16
N THR A 476 -6.55 1.85 12.62
CA THR A 476 -7.25 3.12 12.43
C THR A 476 -6.49 4.31 13.02
N LEU A 477 -5.79 4.09 14.14
CA LEU A 477 -4.99 5.11 14.82
C LEU A 477 -3.53 5.20 14.33
N GLY A 478 -3.12 4.35 13.40
CA GLY A 478 -1.75 4.32 12.88
C GLY A 478 -0.72 3.83 13.90
N GLU A 479 -1.12 2.99 14.86
CA GLU A 479 -0.27 2.49 15.96
C GLU A 479 0.31 1.10 15.68
N LEU A 480 0.14 0.56 14.49
CA LEU A 480 0.78 -0.65 14.04
C LEU A 480 2.12 -0.34 13.34
N PRO A 481 3.03 -1.30 13.25
CA PRO A 481 4.28 -1.14 12.49
C PRO A 481 4.01 -0.68 11.06
N ASN A 482 4.69 0.38 10.64
CA ASN A 482 4.53 0.98 9.32
C ASN A 482 5.85 1.12 8.54
N ASN A 483 6.94 0.60 9.10
CA ASN A 483 8.25 0.57 8.48
C ASN A 483 9.03 -0.70 8.87
N THR A 484 10.09 -0.99 8.12
CA THR A 484 10.89 -2.22 8.28
C THR A 484 11.51 -2.38 9.67
N ASN A 485 11.92 -1.27 10.30
CA ASN A 485 12.58 -1.34 11.62
C ASN A 485 11.55 -1.76 12.68
N GLU A 486 10.37 -1.17 12.68
CA GLU A 486 9.29 -1.51 13.60
C GLU A 486 8.80 -2.95 13.40
N LEU A 487 8.73 -3.43 12.14
CA LEU A 487 8.40 -4.83 11.83
C LEU A 487 9.44 -5.81 12.42
N ASN A 488 10.72 -5.47 12.34
CA ASN A 488 11.79 -6.31 12.88
C ASN A 488 11.77 -6.40 14.41
N GLU A 489 11.37 -5.33 15.08
CA GLU A 489 11.30 -5.23 16.55
C GLU A 489 9.97 -5.74 17.11
N PHE A 490 8.98 -6.02 16.27
CA PHE A 490 7.66 -6.41 16.70
C PHE A 490 7.66 -7.75 17.46
N SER A 491 6.98 -7.77 18.60
CA SER A 491 6.72 -8.97 19.40
C SER A 491 5.21 -9.11 19.65
N LEU A 492 4.62 -10.23 19.21
CA LEU A 492 3.21 -10.51 19.41
C LEU A 492 2.81 -10.54 20.89
N ILE A 493 3.65 -11.14 21.73
CA ILE A 493 3.40 -11.23 23.18
C ILE A 493 3.36 -9.84 23.82
N ASN A 494 4.30 -8.95 23.45
CA ASN A 494 4.33 -7.59 24.00
C ASN A 494 3.16 -6.74 23.46
N PHE A 495 2.66 -7.07 22.28
CA PHE A 495 1.53 -6.38 21.67
C PHE A 495 0.20 -6.73 22.34
N LEU A 496 0.02 -8.00 22.78
CA LEU A 496 -1.21 -8.50 23.38
C LEU A 496 -1.22 -8.36 24.93
N ASN A 497 -0.10 -8.06 25.60
CA ASN A 497 0.04 -7.83 27.03
C ASN A 497 0.06 -6.35 27.37
#